data_0483e30bd5c94c61366bfe3dd5b2c242
#
_entry.id   0483e30bd5c94c61366bfe3dd5b2c242
#
_cell.length_a   1.000
_cell.length_b   1.000
_cell.length_c   1.000
_cell.angle_alpha   90.00
_cell.angle_beta   90.00
_cell.angle_gamma   90.00
#
_symmetry.space_group_name_H-M   'P 1'
#
loop_
_entity.id
_entity.type
_entity.pdbx_description
1 polymer ?
#
loop_
_entity_poly.entity_id
_entity_poly.type
_entity_poly.pdbx_seq_one_letter_code
_entity_poly.pdbx_strand_id
1 'polypeptide(L)'
;MFKVKVKESVKKHCKDQIERYNFGVRSQANGTREQQYTGILGQCTILDLLGKELMNGADGCDNGEDLNFEGLSIDIKTMGRTTDVRSNYVNNFIGLQMKFNTDLYIFCSLNKNTEELTICGWIPKSEFVKKASFYPKGTIRRRSDGTTFSTFADLYEIQNTELYDVFSIQDLFNKIRNYYRIK
;
A
#
# COMPACT_ATOMS: atom_id res chain seq x y z
N MET A 1 8.92 11.22 3.56
CA MET A 1 8.84 9.81 4.07
C MET A 1 9.22 9.74 5.54
N PHE A 2 8.54 8.92 6.34
CA PHE A 2 8.93 8.67 7.73
C PHE A 2 8.80 7.18 8.07
N LYS A 3 9.59 6.72 9.06
CA LYS A 3 9.62 5.33 9.52
C LYS A 3 8.91 5.17 10.85
N VAL A 4 8.30 4.01 11.04
CA VAL A 4 7.72 3.57 12.30
C VAL A 4 8.10 2.12 12.57
N LYS A 5 8.38 1.80 13.83
CA LYS A 5 8.54 0.41 14.26
C LYS A 5 7.15 -0.19 14.45
N VAL A 6 6.91 -1.33 13.81
CA VAL A 6 5.63 -2.03 13.94
C VAL A 6 5.54 -2.65 15.34
N LYS A 7 4.45 -2.38 16.05
CA LYS A 7 4.22 -2.93 17.39
C LYS A 7 4.02 -4.44 17.36
N GLU A 8 4.50 -5.15 18.38
CA GLU A 8 4.31 -6.60 18.47
C GLU A 8 2.84 -7.02 18.52
N SER A 9 1.98 -6.21 19.18
CA SER A 9 0.53 -6.43 19.19
C SER A 9 -0.09 -6.41 17.79
N VAL A 10 0.35 -5.48 16.94
CA VAL A 10 -0.10 -5.37 15.53
C VAL A 10 0.38 -6.57 14.73
N LYS A 11 1.64 -6.98 14.89
CA LYS A 11 2.20 -8.16 14.21
C LYS A 11 1.46 -9.43 14.60
N LYS A 12 1.19 -9.64 15.89
CA LYS A 12 0.44 -10.78 16.39
C LYS A 12 -0.97 -10.80 15.77
N HIS A 13 -1.68 -9.67 15.83
CA HIS A 13 -3.00 -9.55 15.23
C HIS A 13 -2.97 -9.94 13.74
N CYS A 14 -2.05 -9.37 12.95
CA CYS A 14 -1.96 -9.68 11.53
C CYS A 14 -1.63 -11.16 11.25
N LYS A 15 -0.78 -11.80 12.05
CA LYS A 15 -0.52 -13.25 11.95
C LYS A 15 -1.79 -14.07 12.22
N ASP A 16 -2.51 -13.76 13.29
CA ASP A 16 -3.76 -14.42 13.63
C ASP A 16 -4.81 -14.26 12.50
N GLN A 17 -4.87 -13.08 11.87
CA GLN A 17 -5.77 -12.84 10.74
C GLN A 17 -5.40 -13.68 9.52
N ILE A 18 -4.12 -13.75 9.14
CA ILE A 18 -3.63 -14.56 8.01
C ILE A 18 -3.84 -16.06 8.24
N GLU A 19 -3.79 -16.53 9.47
CA GLU A 19 -4.06 -17.95 9.80
C GLU A 19 -5.53 -18.29 9.64
N ARG A 20 -6.42 -17.38 10.03
CA ARG A 20 -7.88 -17.60 10.04
C ARG A 20 -8.55 -17.35 8.69
N TYR A 21 -8.05 -16.37 7.94
CA TYR A 21 -8.71 -15.89 6.72
C TYR A 21 -7.77 -15.95 5.51
N ASN A 22 -8.34 -16.15 4.33
CA ASN A 22 -7.61 -16.13 3.07
C ASN A 22 -7.89 -14.83 2.31
N PHE A 23 -6.99 -13.88 2.41
CA PHE A 23 -7.06 -12.59 1.71
C PHE A 23 -6.66 -12.67 0.23
N GLY A 24 -6.24 -13.86 -0.24
CA GLY A 24 -5.73 -14.07 -1.60
C GLY A 24 -6.75 -14.56 -2.61
N VAL A 25 -7.97 -14.93 -2.19
CA VAL A 25 -9.00 -15.47 -3.12
C VAL A 25 -9.68 -14.32 -3.85
N ARG A 26 -8.99 -13.78 -4.86
CA ARG A 26 -9.52 -12.71 -5.72
C ARG A 26 -9.76 -13.18 -7.16
N SER A 27 -9.87 -14.51 -7.39
CA SER A 27 -10.00 -15.17 -8.70
C SER A 27 -8.90 -14.85 -9.73
N GLN A 28 -8.20 -13.76 -9.59
CA GLN A 28 -7.08 -13.34 -10.44
C GLN A 28 -6.04 -12.63 -9.57
N ALA A 29 -4.74 -12.94 -9.77
CA ALA A 29 -3.62 -12.33 -9.06
C ALA A 29 -3.65 -12.51 -7.52
N ASN A 30 -3.82 -13.75 -7.09
CA ASN A 30 -3.70 -14.11 -5.68
C ASN A 30 -2.27 -13.88 -5.19
N GLY A 31 -2.09 -12.99 -4.23
CA GLY A 31 -0.81 -12.81 -3.55
C GLY A 31 -0.45 -14.04 -2.70
N THR A 32 0.86 -14.31 -2.55
CA THR A 32 1.33 -15.30 -1.57
C THR A 32 0.91 -14.89 -0.15
N ARG A 33 0.88 -15.85 0.80
CA ARG A 33 0.59 -15.53 2.21
C ARG A 33 1.52 -14.44 2.77
N GLU A 34 2.78 -14.44 2.35
CA GLU A 34 3.74 -13.40 2.74
C GLU A 34 3.37 -12.02 2.18
N GLN A 35 2.91 -11.97 0.93
CA GLN A 35 2.44 -10.71 0.33
C GLN A 35 1.15 -10.21 1.00
N GLN A 36 0.24 -11.12 1.33
CA GLN A 36 -0.98 -10.80 2.07
C GLN A 36 -0.62 -10.24 3.46
N TYR A 37 0.27 -10.92 4.21
CA TYR A 37 0.75 -10.45 5.50
C TYR A 37 1.39 -9.06 5.41
N THR A 38 2.24 -8.84 4.41
CA THR A 38 2.85 -7.52 4.17
C THR A 38 1.80 -6.42 3.96
N GLY A 39 0.75 -6.72 3.19
CA GLY A 39 -0.35 -5.79 2.92
C GLY A 39 -1.11 -5.41 4.19
N ILE A 40 -1.63 -6.42 4.90
CA ILE A 40 -2.43 -6.15 6.11
C ILE A 40 -1.59 -5.56 7.25
N LEU A 41 -0.27 -5.87 7.31
CA LEU A 41 0.61 -5.28 8.31
C LEU A 41 0.77 -3.76 8.10
N GLY A 42 0.88 -3.31 6.86
CA GLY A 42 0.91 -1.89 6.55
C GLY A 42 -0.40 -1.19 6.89
N GLN A 43 -1.53 -1.76 6.48
CA GLN A 43 -2.87 -1.27 6.81
C GLN A 43 -3.08 -1.18 8.33
N CYS A 44 -2.86 -2.28 9.06
CA CYS A 44 -3.03 -2.31 10.52
C CYS A 44 -2.08 -1.33 11.23
N THR A 45 -0.86 -1.14 10.72
CA THR A 45 0.07 -0.17 11.33
C THR A 45 -0.45 1.25 11.20
N ILE A 46 -1.01 1.64 10.06
CA ILE A 46 -1.61 2.97 9.89
C ILE A 46 -2.85 3.12 10.78
N LEU A 47 -3.72 2.11 10.85
CA LEU A 47 -4.88 2.11 11.73
C LEU A 47 -4.49 2.27 13.20
N ASP A 48 -3.46 1.52 13.67
CA ASP A 48 -2.92 1.64 15.03
C ASP A 48 -2.36 3.04 15.33
N LEU A 49 -1.63 3.63 14.38
CA LEU A 49 -1.10 5.01 14.52
C LEU A 49 -2.22 6.05 14.65
N LEU A 50 -3.39 5.77 14.10
CA LEU A 50 -4.59 6.61 14.19
C LEU A 50 -5.46 6.29 15.41
N GLY A 51 -5.11 5.26 16.20
CA GLY A 51 -5.92 4.79 17.31
C GLY A 51 -7.26 4.19 16.86
N LYS A 52 -7.33 3.67 15.64
CA LYS A 52 -8.51 3.00 15.08
C LYS A 52 -8.45 1.49 15.35
N GLU A 53 -9.62 0.84 15.27
CA GLU A 53 -9.69 -0.61 15.27
C GLU A 53 -8.91 -1.21 14.10
N LEU A 54 -8.20 -2.31 14.37
CA LEU A 54 -7.46 -3.02 13.35
C LEU A 54 -8.43 -3.79 12.44
N MET A 55 -8.03 -3.97 11.17
CA MET A 55 -8.85 -4.69 10.20
C MET A 55 -9.18 -6.11 10.69
N ASN A 56 -10.36 -6.59 10.36
CA ASN A 56 -10.83 -7.92 10.66
C ASN A 56 -11.14 -8.67 9.36
N GLY A 57 -10.47 -9.79 9.13
CA GLY A 57 -10.68 -10.61 7.93
C GLY A 57 -12.09 -11.22 7.81
N ALA A 58 -12.87 -11.24 8.90
CA ALA A 58 -14.27 -11.66 8.85
C ALA A 58 -15.16 -10.70 8.03
N ASP A 59 -14.76 -9.43 7.90
CA ASP A 59 -15.53 -8.42 7.18
C ASP A 59 -15.45 -8.59 5.64
N GLY A 60 -14.58 -9.49 5.17
CA GLY A 60 -14.43 -9.83 3.76
C GLY A 60 -13.58 -8.84 2.97
N CYS A 61 -13.90 -8.67 1.68
CA CYS A 61 -13.16 -7.76 0.79
C CYS A 61 -13.64 -6.32 0.98
N ASP A 62 -12.71 -5.42 1.27
CA ASP A 62 -12.94 -3.98 1.47
C ASP A 62 -13.21 -3.18 0.18
N ASN A 63 -13.12 -3.83 -0.99
CA ASN A 63 -13.28 -3.19 -2.30
C ASN A 63 -12.35 -1.97 -2.51
N GLY A 64 -11.17 -2.00 -1.88
CA GLY A 64 -10.16 -0.95 -1.99
C GLY A 64 -10.39 0.24 -1.05
N GLU A 65 -11.15 0.05 0.03
CA GLU A 65 -11.26 1.00 1.12
C GLU A 65 -10.66 0.39 2.41
N ASP A 66 -9.35 0.51 2.56
CA ASP A 66 -8.65 0.10 3.78
C ASP A 66 -8.94 1.03 4.97
N LEU A 67 -9.33 2.27 4.68
CA LEU A 67 -9.60 3.31 5.67
C LEU A 67 -10.56 4.36 5.09
N ASN A 68 -11.60 4.71 5.86
CA ASN A 68 -12.38 5.92 5.61
C ASN A 68 -11.88 7.07 6.49
N PHE A 69 -11.56 8.20 5.86
CA PHE A 69 -11.13 9.41 6.55
C PHE A 69 -11.92 10.63 6.05
N GLU A 70 -12.79 11.15 6.89
CA GLU A 70 -13.65 12.32 6.58
C GLU A 70 -14.46 12.16 5.28
N GLY A 71 -14.91 10.93 4.99
CA GLY A 71 -15.67 10.59 3.79
C GLY A 71 -14.81 10.21 2.58
N LEU A 72 -13.48 10.27 2.69
CA LEU A 72 -12.56 9.81 1.65
C LEU A 72 -12.24 8.34 1.80
N SER A 73 -12.36 7.59 0.71
CA SER A 73 -11.94 6.19 0.62
C SER A 73 -10.44 6.10 0.33
N ILE A 74 -9.68 5.51 1.23
CA ILE A 74 -8.22 5.39 1.19
C ILE A 74 -7.82 3.93 1.05
N ASP A 75 -6.97 3.64 0.08
CA ASP A 75 -6.37 2.33 -0.15
C ASP A 75 -4.87 2.38 0.20
N ILE A 76 -4.39 1.47 1.06
CA ILE A 76 -3.03 1.43 1.61
C ILE A 76 -2.24 0.32 0.92
N LYS A 77 -1.23 0.69 0.16
CA LYS A 77 -0.40 -0.24 -0.61
C LYS A 77 0.97 -0.41 0.03
N THR A 78 1.30 -1.64 0.42
CA THR A 78 2.57 -1.93 1.10
C THR A 78 3.43 -2.86 0.27
N MET A 79 4.66 -2.42 -0.01
CA MET A 79 5.70 -3.23 -0.66
C MET A 79 6.62 -3.85 0.39
N GLY A 80 6.79 -5.19 0.36
CA GLY A 80 7.81 -5.87 1.16
C GLY A 80 9.20 -5.75 0.52
N ARG A 81 10.20 -5.37 1.31
CA ARG A 81 11.60 -5.22 0.89
C ARG A 81 12.53 -5.83 1.93
N THR A 82 13.77 -6.13 1.52
CA THR A 82 14.85 -6.61 2.42
C THR A 82 15.83 -5.50 2.79
N THR A 83 15.65 -4.30 2.26
CA THR A 83 16.46 -3.11 2.51
C THR A 83 15.57 -1.92 2.82
N ASP A 84 16.16 -0.87 3.36
CA ASP A 84 15.50 0.41 3.51
C ASP A 84 15.09 0.98 2.16
N VAL A 85 13.92 1.59 2.13
CA VAL A 85 13.39 2.23 0.94
C VAL A 85 14.15 3.55 0.65
N ARG A 86 14.32 3.85 -0.65
CA ARG A 86 14.92 5.09 -1.14
C ARG A 86 13.90 5.90 -1.93
N SER A 87 14.18 7.18 -2.12
CA SER A 87 13.31 8.11 -2.84
C SER A 87 13.06 7.68 -4.30
N ASN A 88 14.03 7.06 -4.95
CA ASN A 88 13.93 6.58 -6.33
C ASN A 88 13.32 5.16 -6.47
N TYR A 89 12.89 4.54 -5.37
CA TYR A 89 12.25 3.24 -5.46
C TYR A 89 10.82 3.36 -5.99
N VAL A 90 10.41 2.36 -6.77
CA VAL A 90 9.07 2.28 -7.36
C VAL A 90 8.12 1.50 -6.46
N ASN A 91 6.87 1.93 -6.48
CA ASN A 91 5.74 1.21 -5.92
C ASN A 91 4.91 0.61 -7.06
N ASN A 92 4.59 -0.66 -6.93
CA ASN A 92 3.81 -1.40 -7.90
C ASN A 92 2.33 -1.40 -7.51
N PHE A 93 1.46 -1.21 -8.49
CA PHE A 93 0.03 -1.25 -8.32
C PHE A 93 -0.59 -2.12 -9.43
N ILE A 94 -1.35 -3.15 -9.05
CA ILE A 94 -1.98 -4.07 -10.00
C ILE A 94 -3.21 -3.41 -10.62
N GLY A 95 -3.27 -3.34 -11.94
CA GLY A 95 -4.32 -2.66 -12.71
C GLY A 95 -5.74 -3.13 -12.41
N LEU A 96 -5.92 -4.39 -12.01
CA LEU A 96 -7.22 -4.94 -11.59
C LEU A 96 -7.88 -4.15 -10.44
N GLN A 97 -7.10 -3.44 -9.64
CA GLN A 97 -7.57 -2.65 -8.50
C GLN A 97 -8.02 -1.24 -8.90
N MET A 98 -7.73 -0.81 -10.13
CA MET A 98 -8.13 0.52 -10.64
C MET A 98 -9.65 0.70 -10.70
N LYS A 99 -10.41 -0.39 -10.76
CA LYS A 99 -11.89 -0.38 -10.79
C LYS A 99 -12.54 0.01 -9.46
N PHE A 100 -11.80 -0.07 -8.34
CA PHE A 100 -12.34 0.24 -7.02
C PHE A 100 -12.61 1.74 -6.86
N ASN A 101 -13.62 2.06 -6.07
CA ASN A 101 -14.00 3.45 -5.80
C ASN A 101 -13.14 4.03 -4.67
N THR A 102 -11.86 4.24 -4.95
CA THR A 102 -10.86 4.78 -4.03
C THR A 102 -10.54 6.22 -4.42
N ASP A 103 -10.44 7.12 -3.45
CA ASP A 103 -10.12 8.53 -3.70
C ASP A 103 -8.62 8.78 -3.77
N LEU A 104 -7.87 8.09 -2.93
CA LEU A 104 -6.41 8.25 -2.85
C LEU A 104 -5.69 6.97 -2.39
N TYR A 105 -4.41 6.91 -2.67
CA TYR A 105 -3.52 5.84 -2.27
C TYR A 105 -2.49 6.34 -1.26
N ILE A 106 -2.21 5.53 -0.22
CA ILE A 106 -1.05 5.69 0.66
C ILE A 106 -0.08 4.55 0.33
N PHE A 107 1.15 4.89 -0.02
CA PHE A 107 2.18 3.90 -0.32
C PHE A 107 3.13 3.73 0.86
N CYS A 108 3.36 2.46 1.22
CA CYS A 108 4.23 2.04 2.31
C CYS A 108 5.27 1.03 1.84
N SER A 109 6.38 0.95 2.56
CA SER A 109 7.43 -0.04 2.37
C SER A 109 7.80 -0.69 3.68
N LEU A 110 7.62 -2.00 3.79
CA LEU A 110 8.03 -2.81 4.92
C LEU A 110 9.44 -3.35 4.70
N ASN A 111 10.39 -2.97 5.56
CA ASN A 111 11.67 -3.64 5.63
C ASN A 111 11.51 -4.93 6.45
N LYS A 112 11.56 -6.09 5.78
CA LYS A 112 11.33 -7.40 6.40
C LYS A 112 12.43 -7.81 7.37
N ASN A 113 13.63 -7.25 7.25
CA ASN A 113 14.76 -7.57 8.10
C ASN A 113 14.70 -6.82 9.44
N THR A 114 14.23 -5.58 9.44
CA THR A 114 14.12 -4.73 10.65
C THR A 114 12.70 -4.64 11.18
N GLU A 115 11.72 -5.12 10.41
CA GLU A 115 10.27 -4.99 10.69
C GLU A 115 9.81 -3.54 10.90
N GLU A 116 10.46 -2.62 10.20
CA GLU A 116 10.10 -1.21 10.17
C GLU A 116 9.24 -0.90 8.92
N LEU A 117 8.16 -0.18 9.14
CA LEU A 117 7.32 0.34 8.06
C LEU A 117 7.72 1.77 7.75
N THR A 118 8.05 2.06 6.49
CA THR A 118 8.20 3.42 6.00
C THR A 118 6.92 3.83 5.27
N ILE A 119 6.28 4.90 5.73
CA ILE A 119 5.21 5.55 4.99
C ILE A 119 5.91 6.43 3.95
N CYS A 120 5.81 6.03 2.66
CA CYS A 120 6.53 6.65 1.56
C CYS A 120 5.90 7.97 1.13
N GLY A 121 4.58 8.04 1.18
CA GLY A 121 3.79 9.19 0.78
C GLY A 121 2.40 8.79 0.35
N TRP A 122 1.67 9.73 -0.22
CA TRP A 122 0.30 9.53 -0.70
C TRP A 122 0.08 10.22 -2.04
N ILE A 123 -0.99 9.87 -2.73
CA ILE A 123 -1.35 10.50 -4.00
C ILE A 123 -2.86 10.32 -4.27
N PRO A 124 -3.58 11.37 -4.73
CA PRO A 124 -4.94 11.23 -5.23
C PRO A 124 -4.99 10.26 -6.41
N LYS A 125 -6.03 9.43 -6.50
CA LYS A 125 -6.20 8.50 -7.62
C LYS A 125 -6.16 9.20 -8.98
N SER A 126 -6.78 10.37 -9.09
CA SER A 126 -6.81 11.16 -10.33
C SER A 126 -5.42 11.61 -10.80
N GLU A 127 -4.48 11.82 -9.87
CA GLU A 127 -3.09 12.16 -10.20
C GLU A 127 -2.24 10.90 -10.41
N PHE A 128 -2.49 9.85 -9.63
CA PHE A 128 -1.82 8.56 -9.82
C PHE A 128 -1.96 8.07 -11.26
N VAL A 129 -3.17 8.09 -11.81
CA VAL A 129 -3.44 7.67 -13.22
C VAL A 129 -2.62 8.47 -14.23
N LYS A 130 -2.34 9.74 -13.94
CA LYS A 130 -1.60 10.63 -14.86
C LYS A 130 -0.07 10.46 -14.72
N LYS A 131 0.43 10.16 -13.52
CA LYS A 131 1.86 10.13 -13.21
C LYS A 131 2.47 8.73 -13.31
N ALA A 132 1.69 7.68 -12.97
CA ALA A 132 2.19 6.32 -12.96
C ALA A 132 2.48 5.81 -14.37
N SER A 133 3.63 5.13 -14.53
CA SER A 133 3.96 4.41 -15.76
C SER A 133 3.08 3.17 -15.86
N PHE A 134 2.45 2.97 -17.01
CA PHE A 134 1.57 1.84 -17.28
C PHE A 134 2.27 0.78 -18.13
N TYR A 135 2.14 -0.48 -17.73
CA TYR A 135 2.66 -1.65 -18.42
C TYR A 135 1.56 -2.69 -18.60
N PRO A 136 1.10 -2.97 -19.82
CA PRO A 136 0.13 -4.02 -20.09
C PRO A 136 0.62 -5.40 -19.63
N LYS A 137 -0.33 -6.29 -19.35
CA LYS A 137 -0.05 -7.71 -19.10
C LYS A 137 0.83 -8.29 -20.21
N GLY A 138 1.87 -9.05 -19.83
CA GLY A 138 2.83 -9.65 -20.75
C GLY A 138 4.04 -8.77 -21.08
N THR A 139 4.09 -7.52 -20.58
CA THR A 139 5.26 -6.65 -20.78
C THR A 139 6.48 -7.21 -20.07
N ILE A 140 7.60 -7.32 -20.80
CA ILE A 140 8.89 -7.73 -20.21
C ILE A 140 9.52 -6.53 -19.50
N ARG A 141 9.77 -6.68 -18.21
CA ARG A 141 10.41 -5.68 -17.36
C ARG A 141 11.76 -6.17 -16.86
N ARG A 142 12.71 -5.25 -16.68
CA ARG A 142 14.05 -5.54 -16.15
C ARG A 142 14.21 -4.92 -14.78
N ARG A 143 14.65 -5.72 -13.80
CA ARG A 143 15.00 -5.24 -12.46
C ARG A 143 16.37 -4.59 -12.43
N SER A 144 16.65 -3.88 -11.35
CA SER A 144 17.97 -3.23 -11.13
C SER A 144 19.13 -4.23 -11.02
N ASP A 145 18.85 -5.47 -10.63
CA ASP A 145 19.82 -6.57 -10.59
C ASP A 145 20.06 -7.24 -11.97
N GLY A 146 19.41 -6.72 -13.02
CA GLY A 146 19.53 -7.22 -14.38
C GLY A 146 18.57 -8.35 -14.73
N THR A 147 17.87 -8.95 -13.77
CA THR A 147 16.87 -10.01 -14.03
C THR A 147 15.66 -9.43 -14.76
N THR A 148 14.99 -10.27 -15.55
CA THR A 148 13.77 -9.91 -16.26
C THR A 148 12.57 -10.68 -15.71
N PHE A 149 11.39 -10.08 -15.83
CA PHE A 149 10.12 -10.73 -15.56
C PHE A 149 9.05 -10.24 -16.53
N SER A 150 8.03 -11.03 -16.75
CA SER A 150 6.84 -10.63 -17.50
C SER A 150 5.74 -10.21 -16.53
N THR A 151 5.03 -9.12 -16.82
CA THR A 151 3.87 -8.69 -16.02
C THR A 151 2.76 -9.72 -16.17
N PHE A 152 2.27 -10.28 -15.06
CA PHE A 152 1.18 -11.27 -15.07
C PHE A 152 -0.22 -10.63 -15.17
N ALA A 153 -0.31 -9.34 -14.92
CA ALA A 153 -1.49 -8.47 -15.06
C ALA A 153 -1.03 -7.08 -15.48
N ASP A 154 -1.95 -6.22 -15.86
CA ASP A 154 -1.66 -4.81 -16.04
C ASP A 154 -1.02 -4.24 -14.77
N LEU A 155 0.06 -3.49 -14.95
CA LEU A 155 0.89 -2.98 -13.87
C LEU A 155 1.05 -1.47 -14.00
N TYR A 156 0.84 -0.77 -12.91
CA TYR A 156 1.23 0.63 -12.76
C TYR A 156 2.44 0.72 -11.83
N GLU A 157 3.39 1.58 -12.16
CA GLU A 157 4.57 1.86 -11.34
C GLU A 157 4.67 3.37 -11.09
N ILE A 158 4.87 3.76 -9.83
CA ILE A 158 5.11 5.15 -9.44
C ILE A 158 6.31 5.23 -8.50
N GLN A 159 7.20 6.20 -8.73
CA GLN A 159 8.35 6.43 -7.85
C GLN A 159 7.93 7.16 -6.58
N ASN A 160 8.68 6.96 -5.48
CA ASN A 160 8.44 7.69 -4.24
C ASN A 160 8.62 9.21 -4.41
N THR A 161 9.47 9.65 -5.33
CA THR A 161 9.67 11.07 -5.67
C THR A 161 8.44 11.75 -6.27
N GLU A 162 7.48 10.97 -6.78
CA GLU A 162 6.26 11.49 -7.41
C GLU A 162 5.07 11.54 -6.44
N LEU A 163 5.24 10.97 -5.23
CA LEU A 163 4.25 11.02 -4.16
C LEU A 163 4.33 12.35 -3.40
N TYR A 164 3.21 12.76 -2.84
CA TYR A 164 3.20 13.82 -1.85
C TYR A 164 3.95 13.36 -0.60
N ASP A 165 5.01 14.10 -0.23
CA ASP A 165 5.89 13.77 0.89
C ASP A 165 5.20 13.94 2.24
N VAL A 166 5.64 13.16 3.24
CA VAL A 166 5.07 13.11 4.58
C VAL A 166 6.16 12.96 5.64
N PHE A 167 5.95 13.58 6.80
CA PHE A 167 6.92 13.59 7.89
C PHE A 167 6.42 12.94 9.18
N SER A 168 5.10 12.77 9.31
CA SER A 168 4.43 12.10 10.42
C SER A 168 3.04 11.66 10.02
N ILE A 169 2.37 10.87 10.87
CA ILE A 169 0.98 10.48 10.63
C ILE A 169 0.05 11.69 10.65
N GLN A 170 0.26 12.65 11.54
CA GLN A 170 -0.51 13.89 11.61
C GLN A 170 -0.30 14.75 10.37
N ASP A 171 0.95 14.89 9.91
CA ASP A 171 1.27 15.64 8.68
C ASP A 171 0.58 15.02 7.46
N LEU A 172 0.60 13.69 7.34
CA LEU A 172 -0.08 12.94 6.27
C LEU A 172 -1.56 13.32 6.20
N PHE A 173 -2.29 13.16 7.31
CA PHE A 173 -3.73 13.38 7.31
C PHE A 173 -4.11 14.86 7.25
N ASN A 174 -3.28 15.76 7.76
CA ASN A 174 -3.46 17.21 7.56
C ASN A 174 -3.29 17.61 6.09
N LYS A 175 -2.29 17.06 5.39
CA LYS A 175 -2.09 17.31 3.96
C LYS A 175 -3.24 16.77 3.11
N ILE A 176 -3.73 15.57 3.40
CA ILE A 176 -4.90 14.98 2.73
C ILE A 176 -6.12 15.90 2.94
N ARG A 177 -6.41 16.27 4.18
CA ARG A 177 -7.53 17.16 4.51
C ARG A 177 -7.44 18.49 3.76
N ASN A 178 -6.28 19.13 3.76
CA ASN A 178 -6.09 20.42 3.10
C ASN A 178 -6.25 20.29 1.59
N TYR A 179 -5.76 19.24 0.98
CA TYR A 179 -5.89 19.00 -0.47
C TYR A 179 -7.37 18.91 -0.91
N TYR A 180 -8.19 18.19 -0.14
CA TYR A 180 -9.59 17.98 -0.51
C TYR A 180 -10.54 19.10 -0.05
N ARG A 181 -10.15 19.93 0.94
CA ARG A 181 -10.93 21.12 1.35
C ARG A 181 -10.77 22.32 0.43
N ILE A 182 -9.68 22.39 -0.31
CA ILE A 182 -9.39 23.50 -1.24
C ILE A 182 -9.99 23.25 -2.63
N LYS A 183 -10.44 22.04 -2.89
CA LYS A 183 -11.14 21.68 -4.12
C LYS A 183 -12.63 21.71 -3.96
#